data_46777fd6c224978bcae6b5002ff4bf63
#
_entry.id   46777fd6c224978bcae6b5002ff4bf63
#
_cell.length_a   1.000
_cell.length_b   1.000
_cell.length_c   1.000
_cell.angle_alpha   90.00
_cell.angle_beta   90.00
_cell.angle_gamma   90.00
#
_symmetry.space_group_name_H-M   'P 1'
#
loop_
_entity.id
_entity.type
_entity.pdbx_description
1 polymer ?
#
loop_
_entity_poly.entity_id
_entity_poly.type
_entity_poly.pdbx_seq_one_letter_code
_entity_poly.pdbx_strand_id
1 'polypeptide(L)'
;MRIVHFGHSCVLLETDGARILIDPGTFSTGFESERELDAVLVTHQHFDHLDVDKLPALLEANPNAQLIVDPGTADTAEKLGVQFRVAHPGDEFEFSGAAINVVGGDHAIIHPDIPQIPNIGYIVDHGAFYHPGDSFFVPEQKIDTLGLPTGAPWLKVSEAVDFLRAVSPRLATPIHEAVLAKPAMHYGMFTHLAPEGTEVKVLPVGEFAKL
;
A
#
# COMPACT_ATOMS: atom_id res chain seq x y z
N MET A 1 15.03 6.72 2.98
CA MET A 1 14.16 5.68 2.35
C MET A 1 14.11 5.90 0.85
N ARG A 2 14.05 4.82 0.05
CA ARG A 2 13.81 4.84 -1.40
C ARG A 2 12.54 4.07 -1.69
N ILE A 3 11.85 4.40 -2.78
CA ILE A 3 10.61 3.73 -3.21
C ILE A 3 10.66 3.40 -4.69
N VAL A 4 10.12 2.24 -5.07
CA VAL A 4 9.72 1.91 -6.45
C VAL A 4 8.21 1.72 -6.46
N HIS A 5 7.52 2.39 -7.38
CA HIS A 5 6.10 2.16 -7.64
C HIS A 5 5.97 1.24 -8.85
N PHE A 6 5.41 0.06 -8.68
CA PHE A 6 5.20 -0.94 -9.76
C PHE A 6 3.87 -0.78 -10.48
N GLY A 7 3.22 0.36 -10.29
CA GLY A 7 1.86 0.65 -10.77
C GLY A 7 0.81 0.25 -9.74
N HIS A 8 -0.35 0.87 -9.84
CA HIS A 8 -1.48 0.67 -8.96
C HIS A 8 -1.12 0.85 -7.48
N SER A 9 -1.30 -0.19 -6.66
CA SER A 9 -1.00 -0.13 -5.22
C SER A 9 0.34 -0.76 -4.85
N CYS A 10 1.06 -1.36 -5.82
CA CYS A 10 2.28 -2.07 -5.53
C CYS A 10 3.47 -1.12 -5.37
N VAL A 11 4.07 -1.12 -4.17
CA VAL A 11 5.28 -0.35 -3.87
C VAL A 11 6.33 -1.21 -3.20
N LEU A 12 7.59 -1.02 -3.59
CA LEU A 12 8.75 -1.51 -2.86
C LEU A 12 9.37 -0.36 -2.09
N LEU A 13 9.54 -0.55 -0.80
CA LEU A 13 10.25 0.37 0.08
C LEU A 13 11.62 -0.21 0.42
N GLU A 14 12.67 0.60 0.26
CA GLU A 14 14.00 0.27 0.73
C GLU A 14 14.43 1.26 1.82
N THR A 15 14.65 0.73 3.00
CA THR A 15 15.22 1.44 4.15
C THR A 15 16.73 1.16 4.24
N ASP A 16 17.39 1.61 5.31
CA ASP A 16 18.82 1.37 5.51
C ASP A 16 19.18 -0.10 5.73
N GLY A 17 18.20 -0.99 5.93
CA GLY A 17 18.44 -2.41 6.18
C GLY A 17 17.39 -3.36 5.62
N ALA A 18 16.22 -2.87 5.22
CA ALA A 18 15.09 -3.71 4.82
C ALA A 18 14.56 -3.40 3.42
N ARG A 19 14.05 -4.44 2.75
CA ARG A 19 13.32 -4.39 1.49
C ARG A 19 11.91 -4.92 1.69
N ILE A 20 10.91 -4.06 1.60
CA ILE A 20 9.52 -4.35 1.93
C ILE A 20 8.65 -4.10 0.71
N LEU A 21 8.01 -5.14 0.19
CA LEU A 21 7.06 -5.06 -0.91
C LEU A 21 5.63 -5.03 -0.35
N ILE A 22 4.83 -4.07 -0.79
CA ILE A 22 3.43 -3.92 -0.37
C ILE A 22 2.52 -4.07 -1.58
N ASP A 23 1.44 -4.85 -1.42
CA ASP A 23 0.36 -5.06 -2.39
C ASP A 23 0.80 -5.46 -3.81
N PRO A 24 1.48 -6.62 -3.98
CA PRO A 24 1.86 -7.15 -5.28
C PRO A 24 0.64 -7.71 -6.03
N GLY A 25 -0.23 -6.83 -6.53
CA GLY A 25 -1.49 -7.17 -7.17
C GLY A 25 -1.44 -7.30 -8.69
N THR A 26 -2.54 -7.75 -9.30
CA THR A 26 -2.61 -8.06 -10.75
C THR A 26 -2.53 -6.83 -11.65
N PHE A 27 -2.77 -5.61 -11.13
CA PHE A 27 -2.64 -4.36 -11.89
C PHE A 27 -1.24 -3.77 -11.89
N SER A 28 -0.31 -4.48 -11.26
CA SER A 28 1.10 -4.09 -11.13
C SER A 28 2.01 -5.03 -11.92
N THR A 29 3.15 -4.54 -12.37
CA THR A 29 4.09 -5.32 -13.17
C THR A 29 5.54 -5.00 -12.80
N GLY A 30 6.43 -6.00 -12.88
CA GLY A 30 7.87 -5.82 -12.64
C GLY A 30 8.30 -6.27 -11.24
N PHE A 31 7.40 -6.28 -10.27
CA PHE A 31 7.68 -6.74 -8.90
C PHE A 31 8.10 -8.21 -8.83
N GLU A 32 7.74 -9.02 -9.82
CA GLU A 32 8.05 -10.46 -9.90
C GLU A 32 9.56 -10.73 -9.95
N SER A 33 10.33 -9.74 -10.39
CA SER A 33 11.78 -9.84 -10.47
C SER A 33 12.49 -9.45 -9.18
N GLU A 34 11.76 -8.96 -8.17
CA GLU A 34 12.37 -8.50 -6.93
C GLU A 34 12.96 -9.64 -6.12
N ARG A 35 14.11 -9.38 -5.51
CA ARG A 35 14.89 -10.33 -4.73
C ARG A 35 15.34 -9.69 -3.43
N GLU A 36 15.77 -10.54 -2.49
CA GLU A 36 16.27 -10.10 -1.18
C GLU A 36 15.21 -9.29 -0.41
N LEU A 37 13.93 -9.68 -0.57
CA LEU A 37 12.85 -9.11 0.21
C LEU A 37 12.91 -9.63 1.65
N ASP A 38 12.70 -8.74 2.62
CA ASP A 38 12.52 -9.08 4.04
C ASP A 38 11.05 -9.34 4.36
N ALA A 39 10.14 -8.63 3.68
CA ALA A 39 8.71 -8.81 3.86
C ALA A 39 7.91 -8.56 2.57
N VAL A 40 6.79 -9.28 2.44
CA VAL A 40 5.69 -9.00 1.52
C VAL A 40 4.46 -8.72 2.38
N LEU A 41 3.90 -7.51 2.26
CA LEU A 41 2.76 -7.05 3.05
C LEU A 41 1.54 -6.92 2.15
N VAL A 42 0.40 -7.46 2.56
CA VAL A 42 -0.86 -7.39 1.81
C VAL A 42 -1.89 -6.68 2.67
N THR A 43 -2.48 -5.61 2.14
CA THR A 43 -3.47 -4.80 2.87
C THR A 43 -4.83 -5.46 2.94
N HIS A 44 -5.25 -6.14 1.87
CA HIS A 44 -6.53 -6.85 1.79
C HIS A 44 -6.59 -7.81 0.59
N GLN A 45 -7.67 -8.60 0.54
CA GLN A 45 -7.81 -9.78 -0.35
C GLN A 45 -8.14 -9.48 -1.83
N HIS A 46 -8.37 -8.24 -2.25
CA HIS A 46 -8.71 -7.97 -3.65
C HIS A 46 -7.55 -8.28 -4.58
N PHE A 47 -7.89 -8.73 -5.79
CA PHE A 47 -6.92 -9.23 -6.76
C PHE A 47 -5.94 -8.15 -7.26
N ASP A 48 -6.33 -6.90 -7.23
CA ASP A 48 -5.50 -5.75 -7.59
C ASP A 48 -4.48 -5.36 -6.49
N HIS A 49 -4.59 -5.97 -5.29
CA HIS A 49 -3.62 -5.89 -4.19
C HIS A 49 -2.88 -7.21 -3.94
N LEU A 50 -3.42 -8.34 -4.43
CA LEU A 50 -2.80 -9.66 -4.30
C LEU A 50 -2.93 -10.47 -5.60
N ASP A 51 -1.82 -10.65 -6.31
CA ASP A 51 -1.73 -11.55 -7.46
C ASP A 51 -1.46 -12.98 -6.97
N VAL A 52 -2.50 -13.80 -6.88
CA VAL A 52 -2.42 -15.18 -6.38
C VAL A 52 -1.62 -16.10 -7.29
N ASP A 53 -1.50 -15.76 -8.58
CA ASP A 53 -0.76 -16.55 -9.55
C ASP A 53 0.74 -16.29 -9.44
N LYS A 54 1.15 -15.06 -9.09
CA LYS A 54 2.55 -14.65 -9.01
C LYS A 54 3.15 -14.78 -7.61
N LEU A 55 2.33 -14.65 -6.56
CA LEU A 55 2.80 -14.65 -5.18
C LEU A 55 3.64 -15.89 -4.80
N PRO A 56 3.23 -17.15 -5.14
CA PRO A 56 4.05 -18.31 -4.76
C PRO A 56 5.45 -18.29 -5.33
N ALA A 57 5.60 -17.94 -6.62
CA ALA A 57 6.91 -17.86 -7.26
C ALA A 57 7.77 -16.70 -6.71
N LEU A 58 7.13 -15.57 -6.35
CA LEU A 58 7.81 -14.46 -5.70
C LEU A 58 8.39 -14.89 -4.33
N LEU A 59 7.59 -15.59 -3.51
CA LEU A 59 8.05 -16.08 -2.19
C LEU A 59 9.11 -17.17 -2.32
N GLU A 60 9.00 -18.08 -3.29
CA GLU A 60 10.03 -19.07 -3.58
C GLU A 60 11.37 -18.41 -3.94
N ALA A 61 11.32 -17.33 -4.70
CA ALA A 61 12.50 -16.54 -5.08
C ALA A 61 13.05 -15.67 -3.93
N ASN A 62 12.29 -15.51 -2.84
CA ASN A 62 12.63 -14.72 -1.65
C ASN A 62 12.40 -15.55 -0.37
N PRO A 63 13.17 -16.62 -0.13
CA PRO A 63 12.88 -17.59 0.93
C PRO A 63 12.98 -17.02 2.36
N ASN A 64 13.58 -15.85 2.53
CA ASN A 64 13.68 -15.15 3.81
C ASN A 64 12.54 -14.16 4.04
N ALA A 65 11.76 -13.84 2.99
CA ALA A 65 10.66 -12.89 3.10
C ALA A 65 9.53 -13.44 3.96
N GLN A 66 9.04 -12.65 4.90
CA GLN A 66 7.81 -12.97 5.64
C GLN A 66 6.61 -12.40 4.91
N LEU A 67 5.60 -13.23 4.66
CA LEU A 67 4.30 -12.79 4.16
C LEU A 67 3.41 -12.40 5.33
N ILE A 68 2.95 -11.15 5.34
CA ILE A 68 2.00 -10.61 6.31
C ILE A 68 0.72 -10.24 5.57
N VAL A 69 -0.41 -10.69 6.05
CA VAL A 69 -1.71 -10.49 5.41
C VAL A 69 -2.77 -10.01 6.41
N ASP A 70 -3.79 -9.33 5.92
CA ASP A 70 -5.00 -9.04 6.70
C ASP A 70 -5.82 -10.30 7.01
N PRO A 71 -6.79 -10.26 7.94
CA PRO A 71 -7.62 -11.41 8.25
C PRO A 71 -8.43 -11.95 7.07
N GLY A 72 -8.86 -11.09 6.14
CA GLY A 72 -9.64 -11.48 4.96
C GLY A 72 -8.83 -12.26 3.93
N THR A 73 -7.52 -12.06 3.88
CA THR A 73 -6.60 -12.74 2.96
C THR A 73 -6.14 -14.12 3.45
N ALA A 74 -6.32 -14.43 4.74
CA ALA A 74 -5.79 -15.65 5.36
C ALA A 74 -6.19 -16.94 4.64
N ASP A 75 -7.48 -17.11 4.33
CA ASP A 75 -8.00 -18.30 3.61
C ASP A 75 -7.38 -18.46 2.22
N THR A 76 -7.09 -17.35 1.54
CA THR A 76 -6.44 -17.36 0.23
C THR A 76 -4.99 -17.79 0.34
N ALA A 77 -4.25 -17.26 1.29
CA ALA A 77 -2.85 -17.64 1.55
C ALA A 77 -2.72 -19.12 1.97
N GLU A 78 -3.66 -19.62 2.79
CA GLU A 78 -3.72 -21.04 3.17
C GLU A 78 -3.94 -21.95 1.94
N LYS A 79 -4.88 -21.60 1.06
CA LYS A 79 -5.15 -22.34 -0.19
C LYS A 79 -3.96 -22.35 -1.15
N LEU A 80 -3.15 -21.31 -1.15
CA LEU A 80 -1.91 -21.25 -1.92
C LEU A 80 -0.78 -22.10 -1.31
N GLY A 81 -0.94 -22.57 -0.06
CA GLY A 81 0.06 -23.38 0.63
C GLY A 81 1.33 -22.61 1.00
N VAL A 82 1.28 -21.28 1.05
CA VAL A 82 2.40 -20.44 1.43
C VAL A 82 2.42 -20.21 2.94
N GLN A 83 3.61 -19.93 3.50
CA GLN A 83 3.73 -19.55 4.91
C GLN A 83 3.36 -18.06 5.08
N PHE A 84 2.52 -17.73 6.05
CA PHE A 84 2.08 -16.37 6.30
C PHE A 84 1.81 -16.11 7.78
N ARG A 85 1.69 -14.84 8.12
CA ARG A 85 1.18 -14.37 9.42
C ARG A 85 0.00 -13.44 9.18
N VAL A 86 -1.05 -13.58 9.97
CA VAL A 86 -2.18 -12.66 9.98
C VAL A 86 -1.85 -11.49 10.89
N ALA A 87 -2.11 -10.28 10.40
CA ALA A 87 -1.93 -9.05 11.15
C ALA A 87 -3.27 -8.36 11.41
N HIS A 88 -3.35 -7.68 12.55
CA HIS A 88 -4.51 -6.90 12.98
C HIS A 88 -4.10 -5.46 13.31
N PRO A 89 -5.02 -4.51 13.30
CA PRO A 89 -4.74 -3.15 13.78
C PRO A 89 -4.15 -3.17 15.19
N GLY A 90 -3.03 -2.46 15.37
CA GLY A 90 -2.25 -2.42 16.60
C GLY A 90 -1.09 -3.39 16.66
N ASP A 91 -0.98 -4.34 15.72
CA ASP A 91 0.20 -5.20 15.64
C ASP A 91 1.42 -4.41 15.17
N GLU A 92 2.59 -4.87 15.64
CA GLU A 92 3.89 -4.31 15.30
C GLU A 92 4.83 -5.42 14.82
N PHE A 93 5.61 -5.12 13.79
CA PHE A 93 6.65 -6.00 13.25
C PHE A 93 7.94 -5.21 13.09
N GLU A 94 9.05 -5.92 13.01
CA GLU A 94 10.36 -5.38 12.65
C GLU A 94 11.01 -6.30 11.62
N PHE A 95 11.48 -5.72 10.52
CA PHE A 95 12.19 -6.42 9.46
C PHE A 95 13.52 -5.71 9.20
N SER A 96 14.63 -6.36 9.52
CA SER A 96 15.99 -5.84 9.29
C SER A 96 16.17 -4.38 9.80
N GLY A 97 15.54 -4.05 10.94
CA GLY A 97 15.59 -2.73 11.56
C GLY A 97 14.50 -1.75 11.11
N ALA A 98 13.69 -2.09 10.11
CA ALA A 98 12.53 -1.28 9.74
C ALA A 98 11.30 -1.64 10.60
N ALA A 99 10.74 -0.65 11.29
CA ALA A 99 9.53 -0.81 12.09
C ALA A 99 8.27 -0.76 11.21
N ILE A 100 7.33 -1.66 11.43
CA ILE A 100 6.03 -1.70 10.76
C ILE A 100 4.93 -1.65 11.82
N ASN A 101 4.08 -0.64 11.75
CA ASN A 101 2.86 -0.55 12.56
C ASN A 101 1.63 -0.80 11.69
N VAL A 102 0.73 -1.64 12.16
CA VAL A 102 -0.52 -2.00 11.47
C VAL A 102 -1.66 -1.13 11.99
N VAL A 103 -2.40 -0.50 11.07
CA VAL A 103 -3.49 0.42 11.41
C VAL A 103 -4.74 0.17 10.57
N GLY A 104 -5.85 0.85 10.87
CA GLY A 104 -7.09 0.74 10.10
C GLY A 104 -7.97 -0.41 10.58
N GLY A 105 -8.42 -1.28 9.68
CA GLY A 105 -9.22 -2.48 9.98
C GLY A 105 -10.28 -2.79 8.94
N ASP A 106 -10.86 -1.78 8.30
CA ASP A 106 -11.97 -1.95 7.36
C ASP A 106 -11.64 -1.34 5.99
N HIS A 107 -12.03 -2.03 4.95
CA HIS A 107 -12.06 -1.52 3.58
C HIS A 107 -13.13 -0.42 3.45
N ALA A 108 -12.88 0.57 2.60
CA ALA A 108 -13.88 1.58 2.28
C ALA A 108 -15.15 0.93 1.69
N ILE A 109 -16.33 1.49 1.98
CA ILE A 109 -17.60 0.94 1.50
C ILE A 109 -17.70 1.16 -0.01
N ILE A 110 -17.76 0.06 -0.77
CA ILE A 110 -18.01 0.09 -2.22
C ILE A 110 -19.49 0.38 -2.49
N HIS A 111 -20.38 -0.40 -1.87
CA HIS A 111 -21.83 -0.24 -1.94
C HIS A 111 -22.48 -0.87 -0.69
N PRO A 112 -23.57 -0.32 -0.15
CA PRO A 112 -24.24 -0.89 1.04
C PRO A 112 -24.65 -2.37 0.91
N ASP A 113 -24.92 -2.82 -0.31
CA ASP A 113 -25.30 -4.21 -0.59
C ASP A 113 -24.11 -5.16 -0.84
N ILE A 114 -22.87 -4.64 -0.83
CA ILE A 114 -21.64 -5.42 -0.92
C ILE A 114 -21.07 -5.56 0.49
N PRO A 115 -20.85 -6.79 1.00
CA PRO A 115 -20.25 -6.99 2.30
C PRO A 115 -18.91 -6.27 2.42
N GLN A 116 -18.74 -5.50 3.51
CA GLN A 116 -17.46 -4.89 3.83
C GLN A 116 -16.46 -5.98 4.22
N ILE A 117 -15.24 -5.86 3.75
CA ILE A 117 -14.14 -6.78 4.05
C ILE A 117 -13.08 -6.10 4.92
N PRO A 118 -12.23 -6.87 5.62
CA PRO A 118 -11.07 -6.30 6.29
C PRO A 118 -10.12 -5.61 5.30
N ASN A 119 -9.48 -4.55 5.77
CA ASN A 119 -8.34 -3.88 5.15
C ASN A 119 -7.46 -3.29 6.24
N ILE A 120 -6.17 -3.57 6.19
CA ILE A 120 -5.18 -2.97 7.10
C ILE A 120 -4.26 -2.04 6.33
N GLY A 121 -3.84 -0.97 6.99
CA GLY A 121 -2.79 -0.09 6.47
C GLY A 121 -1.46 -0.35 7.16
N TYR A 122 -0.37 -0.03 6.49
CA TYR A 122 0.98 -0.20 7.01
C TYR A 122 1.70 1.14 7.13
N ILE A 123 2.14 1.45 8.35
CA ILE A 123 3.04 2.58 8.60
C ILE A 123 4.46 2.01 8.75
N VAL A 124 5.35 2.45 7.88
CA VAL A 124 6.73 1.99 7.81
C VAL A 124 7.66 3.04 8.41
N ASP A 125 8.64 2.59 9.20
CA ASP A 125 9.72 3.39 9.77
C ASP A 125 9.21 4.66 10.51
N HIS A 126 8.34 4.41 11.50
CA HIS A 126 7.83 5.47 12.39
C HIS A 126 7.13 6.63 11.65
N GLY A 127 6.46 6.35 10.54
CA GLY A 127 5.73 7.34 9.74
C GLY A 127 6.49 7.85 8.51
N ALA A 128 7.65 7.29 8.19
CA ALA A 128 8.38 7.65 6.98
C ALA A 128 7.57 7.36 5.72
N PHE A 129 6.78 6.27 5.73
CA PHE A 129 5.81 5.96 4.68
C PHE A 129 4.53 5.35 5.27
N TYR A 130 3.37 5.71 4.71
CA TYR A 130 2.08 5.12 5.04
C TYR A 130 1.36 4.62 3.79
N HIS A 131 1.00 3.33 3.79
CA HIS A 131 0.16 2.70 2.78
C HIS A 131 -1.20 2.37 3.41
N PRO A 132 -2.30 3.04 3.03
CA PRO A 132 -3.61 2.83 3.66
C PRO A 132 -4.36 1.60 3.14
N GLY A 133 -3.89 0.96 2.04
CA GLY A 133 -4.73 0.05 1.26
C GLY A 133 -5.91 0.80 0.65
N ASP A 134 -7.08 0.15 0.61
CA ASP A 134 -8.33 0.71 0.11
C ASP A 134 -9.17 1.32 1.24
N SER A 135 -8.59 2.33 1.87
CA SER A 135 -9.18 3.02 3.03
C SER A 135 -8.71 4.47 3.11
N PHE A 136 -9.51 5.30 3.77
CA PHE A 136 -9.16 6.65 4.18
C PHE A 136 -8.96 6.74 5.70
N PHE A 137 -8.39 5.70 6.30
CA PHE A 137 -8.06 5.72 7.73
C PHE A 137 -6.95 6.74 8.00
N VAL A 138 -7.23 7.69 8.90
CA VAL A 138 -6.25 8.72 9.32
C VAL A 138 -5.56 8.24 10.60
N PRO A 139 -4.25 7.90 10.54
CA PRO A 139 -3.54 7.47 11.73
C PRO A 139 -3.27 8.65 12.68
N GLU A 140 -3.17 8.37 13.98
CA GLU A 140 -2.77 9.37 14.98
C GLU A 140 -1.29 9.78 14.84
N GLN A 141 -0.48 8.86 14.33
CA GLN A 141 0.93 9.07 14.09
C GLN A 141 1.15 10.03 12.92
N LYS A 142 2.13 10.94 13.08
CA LYS A 142 2.54 11.84 11.99
C LYS A 142 3.15 11.05 10.84
N ILE A 143 2.70 11.34 9.63
CA ILE A 143 3.16 10.72 8.38
C ILE A 143 4.01 11.71 7.59
N ASP A 144 5.19 11.27 7.17
CA ASP A 144 6.05 12.03 6.27
C ASP A 144 5.63 11.85 4.81
N THR A 145 5.50 10.59 4.37
CA THR A 145 5.08 10.27 3.01
C THR A 145 3.84 9.40 3.01
N LEU A 146 2.81 9.81 2.26
CA LEU A 146 1.55 9.10 2.08
C LEU A 146 1.45 8.47 0.69
N GLY A 147 1.18 7.16 0.59
CA GLY A 147 0.60 6.55 -0.58
C GLY A 147 -0.88 6.96 -0.69
N LEU A 148 -1.21 7.85 -1.62
CA LEU A 148 -2.54 8.45 -1.73
C LEU A 148 -3.41 7.69 -2.72
N PRO A 149 -4.46 6.95 -2.30
CA PRO A 149 -5.40 6.30 -3.22
C PRO A 149 -6.03 7.32 -4.18
N THR A 150 -6.00 7.01 -5.48
CA THR A 150 -6.31 7.99 -6.54
C THR A 150 -7.59 7.67 -7.28
N GLY A 151 -7.94 6.40 -7.46
CA GLY A 151 -9.14 5.99 -8.18
C GLY A 151 -9.58 4.58 -7.83
N ALA A 152 -10.84 4.41 -7.46
CA ALA A 152 -11.46 3.13 -7.12
C ALA A 152 -12.99 3.23 -7.27
N PRO A 153 -13.72 2.10 -7.35
CA PRO A 153 -15.18 2.12 -7.35
C PRO A 153 -15.80 2.77 -6.11
N TRP A 154 -15.09 2.75 -4.99
CA TRP A 154 -15.51 3.33 -3.71
C TRP A 154 -15.06 4.78 -3.52
N LEU A 155 -14.14 5.29 -4.36
CA LEU A 155 -13.41 6.54 -4.13
C LEU A 155 -14.10 7.73 -4.82
N LYS A 156 -14.35 8.79 -4.06
CA LYS A 156 -14.60 10.14 -4.60
C LYS A 156 -13.38 11.02 -4.39
N VAL A 157 -13.02 11.80 -5.41
CA VAL A 157 -11.89 12.74 -5.33
C VAL A 157 -11.99 13.69 -4.13
N SER A 158 -13.21 14.16 -3.78
CA SER A 158 -13.40 15.01 -2.61
C SER A 158 -12.98 14.32 -1.31
N GLU A 159 -13.32 13.05 -1.14
CA GLU A 159 -12.96 12.26 0.04
C GLU A 159 -11.45 12.00 0.11
N ALA A 160 -10.82 11.73 -1.06
CA ALA A 160 -9.36 11.59 -1.15
C ALA A 160 -8.62 12.91 -0.81
N VAL A 161 -9.16 14.05 -1.21
CA VAL A 161 -8.62 15.37 -0.83
C VAL A 161 -8.80 15.63 0.66
N ASP A 162 -9.95 15.29 1.23
CA ASP A 162 -10.20 15.45 2.66
C ASP A 162 -9.26 14.54 3.47
N PHE A 163 -9.02 13.31 3.01
CA PHE A 163 -8.04 12.40 3.59
C PHE A 163 -6.62 12.97 3.51
N LEU A 164 -6.19 13.43 2.33
CA LEU A 164 -4.88 14.08 2.14
C LEU A 164 -4.67 15.24 3.14
N ARG A 165 -5.71 16.07 3.33
CA ARG A 165 -5.67 17.20 4.26
C ARG A 165 -5.65 16.76 5.72
N ALA A 166 -6.37 15.70 6.07
CA ALA A 166 -6.40 15.16 7.42
C ALA A 166 -5.06 14.54 7.83
N VAL A 167 -4.41 13.77 6.93
CA VAL A 167 -3.08 13.21 7.15
C VAL A 167 -2.01 14.30 7.11
N SER A 168 -2.14 15.28 6.19
CA SER A 168 -1.21 16.41 6.01
C SER A 168 0.27 15.99 5.96
N PRO A 169 0.66 15.07 5.06
CA PRO A 169 2.03 14.59 4.94
C PRO A 169 2.93 15.67 4.30
N ARG A 170 4.26 15.56 4.45
CA ARG A 170 5.20 16.37 3.66
C ARG A 170 5.14 16.02 2.17
N LEU A 171 5.00 14.73 1.87
CA LEU A 171 4.93 14.20 0.51
C LEU A 171 3.72 13.26 0.36
N ALA A 172 2.93 13.42 -0.70
CA ALA A 172 1.92 12.46 -1.11
C ALA A 172 2.29 11.90 -2.49
N THR A 173 2.37 10.58 -2.60
CA THR A 173 2.54 9.91 -3.89
C THR A 173 1.25 9.20 -4.28
N PRO A 174 0.63 9.56 -5.42
CA PRO A 174 -0.55 8.86 -5.93
C PRO A 174 -0.26 7.39 -6.18
N ILE A 175 -1.14 6.53 -5.68
CA ILE A 175 -1.23 5.09 -5.92
C ILE A 175 -2.66 4.74 -6.36
N HIS A 176 -2.94 3.48 -6.71
CA HIS A 176 -4.27 2.98 -7.07
C HIS A 176 -4.89 3.69 -8.27
N GLU A 177 -4.10 3.95 -9.31
CA GLU A 177 -4.51 4.74 -10.48
C GLU A 177 -4.98 3.89 -11.68
N ALA A 178 -4.69 2.57 -11.71
CA ALA A 178 -4.84 1.75 -12.93
C ALA A 178 -6.29 1.66 -13.45
N VAL A 179 -7.28 1.90 -12.59
CA VAL A 179 -8.71 1.92 -12.99
C VAL A 179 -9.13 3.22 -13.68
N LEU A 180 -8.26 4.22 -13.73
CA LEU A 180 -8.56 5.52 -14.31
C LEU A 180 -8.04 5.65 -15.74
N ALA A 181 -8.90 6.03 -16.67
CA ALA A 181 -8.49 6.29 -18.04
C ALA A 181 -7.55 7.52 -18.19
N LYS A 182 -7.64 8.46 -17.25
CA LYS A 182 -6.83 9.70 -17.24
C LYS A 182 -6.48 10.10 -15.80
N PRO A 183 -5.56 9.40 -15.13
CA PRO A 183 -5.22 9.67 -13.75
C PRO A 183 -4.64 11.07 -13.51
N ALA A 184 -4.01 11.67 -14.52
CA ALA A 184 -3.48 13.04 -14.45
C ALA A 184 -4.52 14.11 -14.05
N MET A 185 -5.82 13.86 -14.30
CA MET A 185 -6.88 14.76 -13.83
C MET A 185 -6.96 14.77 -12.29
N HIS A 186 -6.87 13.60 -11.67
CA HIS A 186 -6.88 13.48 -10.21
C HIS A 186 -5.58 14.04 -9.61
N TYR A 187 -4.42 13.74 -10.21
CA TYR A 187 -3.14 14.29 -9.77
C TYR A 187 -3.14 15.83 -9.74
N GLY A 188 -3.69 16.47 -10.79
CA GLY A 188 -3.84 17.93 -10.83
C GLY A 188 -4.75 18.48 -9.72
N MET A 189 -5.84 17.78 -9.39
CA MET A 189 -6.73 18.15 -8.28
C MET A 189 -6.01 18.01 -6.94
N PHE A 190 -5.31 16.92 -6.69
CA PHE A 190 -4.55 16.72 -5.47
C PHE A 190 -3.47 17.80 -5.30
N THR A 191 -2.71 18.10 -6.36
CA THR A 191 -1.70 19.17 -6.33
C THR A 191 -2.29 20.53 -5.99
N HIS A 192 -3.45 20.85 -6.59
CA HIS A 192 -4.11 22.14 -6.37
C HIS A 192 -4.75 22.28 -4.98
N LEU A 193 -5.25 21.16 -4.42
CA LEU A 193 -6.03 21.13 -3.19
C LEU A 193 -5.25 20.61 -1.97
N ALA A 194 -3.98 20.23 -2.16
CA ALA A 194 -3.10 19.81 -1.08
C ALA A 194 -3.01 20.87 0.02
N PRO A 195 -2.85 20.47 1.29
CA PRO A 195 -2.62 21.42 2.36
C PRO A 195 -1.23 22.09 2.22
N GLU A 196 -1.07 23.24 2.86
CA GLU A 196 0.22 23.95 2.89
C GLU A 196 1.32 23.04 3.44
N GLY A 197 2.47 22.99 2.75
CA GLY A 197 3.61 22.15 3.11
C GLY A 197 3.56 20.72 2.56
N THR A 198 2.49 20.32 1.87
CA THR A 198 2.40 19.01 1.20
C THR A 198 2.75 19.11 -0.28
N GLU A 199 3.76 18.38 -0.71
CA GLU A 199 4.07 18.15 -2.14
C GLU A 199 3.30 16.93 -2.64
N VAL A 200 2.68 17.00 -3.82
CA VAL A 200 2.12 15.84 -4.53
C VAL A 200 3.05 15.46 -5.67
N LYS A 201 3.63 14.27 -5.60
CA LYS A 201 4.63 13.78 -6.55
C LYS A 201 4.23 12.44 -7.15
N VAL A 202 4.01 12.44 -8.45
CA VAL A 202 3.77 11.19 -9.21
C VAL A 202 5.11 10.52 -9.45
N LEU A 203 5.22 9.25 -9.04
CA LEU A 203 6.43 8.46 -9.24
C LEU A 203 6.39 7.79 -10.62
N PRO A 204 7.52 7.73 -11.34
CA PRO A 204 7.61 6.91 -12.55
C PRO A 204 7.52 5.43 -12.17
N VAL A 205 6.77 4.66 -12.97
CA VAL A 205 6.59 3.21 -12.73
C VAL A 205 7.90 2.46 -13.00
N GLY A 206 8.28 1.59 -12.06
CA GLY A 206 9.46 0.74 -12.17
C GLY A 206 10.80 1.45 -11.91
N GLU A 207 10.80 2.71 -11.50
CA GLU A 207 12.03 3.45 -11.23
C GLU A 207 12.18 3.79 -9.74
N PHE A 208 13.42 3.78 -9.25
CA PHE A 208 13.71 4.23 -7.90
C PHE A 208 13.54 5.74 -7.76
N ALA A 209 12.82 6.14 -6.73
CA ALA A 209 12.73 7.52 -6.27
C ALA A 209 13.19 7.63 -4.81
N LYS A 210 13.80 8.76 -4.45
CA LYS A 210 14.09 9.11 -3.05
C LYS A 210 12.88 9.84 -2.47
N LEU A 211 12.44 9.40 -1.29
CA LEU A 211 11.42 10.03 -0.47
C LEU A 211 12.00 11.13 0.42
#